data_c5877f55047ebca63b853fe11c80b683
#
_entry.id   c5877f55047ebca63b853fe11c80b683
#
_cell.length_a   1.000
_cell.length_b   1.000
_cell.length_c   1.000
_cell.angle_alpha   90.00
_cell.angle_beta   90.00
_cell.angle_gamma   90.00
#
_symmetry.space_group_name_H-M   'P 1'
#
loop_
_entity.id
_entity.type
_entity.pdbx_description
1 polymer ?
#
loop_
_entity_poly.entity_id
_entity_poly.type
_entity_poly.pdbx_seq_one_letter_code
_entity_poly.pdbx_strand_id
1 'polypeptide(L)'
;MLLPNEWIENSIETYIYQHTTKSQIIYWIVLFAVTVTLVALPFIYVDISVQGSGVVRPVAEKAEITSSITEIVDSVFVKEGEQVNKGDVILRFRTNSSDYKINYQTSRLNDCSAQLADLAYLAEGDCPKLFSSPVRQQEYAYFIRKKQELETGLAQAEKEYLRNKTLFEKKVISEEEYDSYYFKFKSQQNELASLVQSQISTWQADQNTYRNTYNEMSTNLKQEIKDKDLYIVRSPVDGTVDQFSGVYRGSSIQAGQSLAVISPDSTLCIEVYVTPRNIGFMSVGMPVNVQVESFNYNEWGTIPGRVKDISSDFLTDSQGNSFYKVKM
;
A
#
# COMPACT_ATOMS: atom_id res chain seq x y z
N MET A 1 -7.28 -76.03 -94.94
CA MET A 1 -8.26 -76.44 -93.92
C MET A 1 -8.74 -75.17 -93.23
N LEU A 2 -9.89 -74.65 -93.71
CA LEU A 2 -10.44 -73.41 -93.13
C LEU A 2 -11.36 -73.85 -91.97
N LEU A 3 -11.13 -73.28 -90.77
CA LEU A 3 -11.94 -73.54 -89.60
C LEU A 3 -13.34 -72.95 -89.79
N PRO A 4 -14.42 -73.58 -89.33
CA PRO A 4 -15.79 -73.14 -89.47
C PRO A 4 -15.99 -71.77 -88.75
N ASN A 5 -16.79 -70.84 -89.35
CA ASN A 5 -17.05 -69.55 -88.82
C ASN A 5 -17.61 -69.50 -87.38
N GLU A 6 -18.27 -70.55 -86.93
CA GLU A 6 -18.82 -70.69 -85.56
C GLU A 6 -17.77 -70.72 -84.47
N TRP A 7 -16.52 -71.10 -84.80
CA TRP A 7 -15.41 -71.16 -83.80
C TRP A 7 -14.72 -69.83 -83.65
N ILE A 8 -14.87 -68.97 -84.66
CA ILE A 8 -14.30 -67.59 -84.59
C ILE A 8 -15.22 -66.64 -83.82
N GLU A 9 -16.54 -66.85 -83.94
CA GLU A 9 -17.52 -66.00 -83.24
C GLU A 9 -17.53 -66.22 -81.70
N ASN A 10 -17.09 -67.36 -81.20
CA ASN A 10 -17.05 -67.67 -79.77
C ASN A 10 -15.62 -67.65 -79.17
N SER A 11 -14.67 -67.01 -79.85
CA SER A 11 -13.34 -66.85 -79.30
C SER A 11 -13.31 -65.71 -78.22
N ILE A 12 -12.50 -65.91 -77.20
CA ILE A 12 -12.32 -64.92 -76.09
C ILE A 12 -11.97 -63.50 -76.62
N GLU A 13 -11.33 -63.44 -77.77
CA GLU A 13 -10.93 -62.17 -78.43
C GLU A 13 -12.10 -61.38 -78.98
N THR A 14 -13.11 -62.06 -79.59
CA THR A 14 -14.34 -61.40 -80.09
C THR A 14 -15.22 -60.95 -78.92
N TYR A 15 -15.22 -61.70 -77.80
CA TYR A 15 -15.95 -61.26 -76.59
C TYR A 15 -15.34 -60.05 -75.92
N ILE A 16 -14.03 -59.93 -75.93
CA ILE A 16 -13.27 -58.82 -75.44
C ILE A 16 -13.53 -57.59 -76.33
N TYR A 17 -13.59 -57.70 -77.63
CA TYR A 17 -13.78 -56.59 -78.56
C TYR A 17 -15.19 -56.00 -78.50
N GLN A 18 -16.20 -56.74 -78.18
CA GLN A 18 -17.60 -56.30 -78.07
C GLN A 18 -17.86 -55.54 -76.73
N HIS A 19 -17.02 -55.72 -75.73
CA HIS A 19 -17.26 -55.15 -74.45
C HIS A 19 -16.35 -53.93 -74.09
N THR A 20 -15.42 -53.56 -74.97
CA THR A 20 -14.41 -52.54 -74.67
C THR A 20 -14.92 -51.11 -74.56
N THR A 21 -16.02 -50.79 -75.26
CA THR A 21 -16.52 -49.40 -75.26
C THR A 21 -17.46 -49.02 -74.07
N LYS A 22 -18.22 -50.00 -73.60
CA LYS A 22 -19.10 -49.74 -72.42
C LYS A 22 -18.35 -49.88 -71.09
N SER A 23 -17.28 -50.67 -71.02
CA SER A 23 -16.45 -50.78 -69.83
C SER A 23 -15.64 -49.54 -69.55
N GLN A 24 -15.18 -48.78 -70.55
CA GLN A 24 -14.40 -47.60 -70.33
C GLN A 24 -15.21 -46.45 -69.71
N ILE A 25 -16.50 -46.34 -69.96
CA ILE A 25 -17.38 -45.33 -69.37
C ILE A 25 -17.44 -45.51 -67.85
N ILE A 26 -17.46 -46.74 -67.35
CA ILE A 26 -17.45 -47.04 -65.90
C ILE A 26 -16.19 -46.54 -65.26
N TYR A 27 -15.01 -46.73 -65.89
CA TYR A 27 -13.74 -46.23 -65.38
C TYR A 27 -13.69 -44.68 -65.35
N TRP A 28 -14.26 -44.00 -66.36
CA TRP A 28 -14.36 -42.55 -66.41
C TRP A 28 -15.30 -42.03 -65.33
N ILE A 29 -16.43 -42.69 -65.06
CA ILE A 29 -17.37 -42.32 -63.99
C ILE A 29 -16.69 -42.50 -62.61
N VAL A 30 -16.01 -43.61 -62.39
CA VAL A 30 -15.31 -43.89 -61.15
C VAL A 30 -14.16 -42.85 -60.92
N LEU A 31 -13.37 -42.62 -61.99
CA LEU A 31 -12.30 -41.62 -61.95
C LEU A 31 -12.84 -40.22 -61.63
N PHE A 32 -13.94 -39.84 -62.28
CA PHE A 32 -14.61 -38.57 -62.05
C PHE A 32 -15.15 -38.46 -60.60
N ALA A 33 -15.78 -39.51 -60.06
CA ALA A 33 -16.27 -39.58 -58.71
C ALA A 33 -15.14 -39.44 -57.67
N VAL A 34 -14.01 -40.16 -57.89
CA VAL A 34 -12.83 -40.07 -57.03
C VAL A 34 -12.23 -38.65 -57.06
N THR A 35 -12.13 -38.07 -58.27
CA THR A 35 -11.60 -36.73 -58.44
C THR A 35 -12.51 -35.66 -57.76
N VAL A 36 -13.81 -35.77 -57.90
CA VAL A 36 -14.79 -34.88 -57.22
C VAL A 36 -14.67 -35.04 -55.68
N THR A 37 -14.56 -36.28 -55.17
CA THR A 37 -14.39 -36.52 -53.74
C THR A 37 -13.08 -35.92 -53.24
N LEU A 38 -12.00 -36.04 -54.01
CA LEU A 38 -10.69 -35.53 -53.65
C LEU A 38 -10.65 -33.98 -53.65
N VAL A 39 -11.34 -33.34 -54.58
CA VAL A 39 -11.53 -31.88 -54.63
C VAL A 39 -12.47 -31.37 -53.53
N ALA A 40 -13.44 -32.17 -53.09
CA ALA A 40 -14.35 -31.83 -52.01
C ALA A 40 -13.72 -31.94 -50.63
N LEU A 41 -12.67 -32.77 -50.44
CA LEU A 41 -11.99 -32.98 -49.16
C LEU A 41 -11.50 -31.67 -48.48
N PRO A 42 -10.85 -30.70 -49.14
CA PRO A 42 -10.37 -29.47 -48.47
C PRO A 42 -11.54 -28.50 -48.07
N PHE A 43 -12.77 -28.73 -48.52
CA PHE A 43 -13.94 -27.96 -48.13
C PHE A 43 -14.72 -28.54 -46.96
N ILE A 44 -14.30 -29.70 -46.46
CA ILE A 44 -14.90 -30.33 -45.28
C ILE A 44 -14.21 -29.86 -44.05
N TYR A 45 -14.82 -28.95 -43.31
CA TYR A 45 -14.35 -28.52 -41.99
C TYR A 45 -14.91 -29.45 -40.93
N VAL A 46 -14.02 -29.94 -40.09
CA VAL A 46 -14.39 -30.78 -38.94
C VAL A 46 -14.16 -29.93 -37.69
N ASP A 47 -15.19 -29.71 -36.91
CA ASP A 47 -15.06 -29.07 -35.62
C ASP A 47 -14.35 -29.98 -34.63
N ILE A 48 -13.23 -29.48 -34.10
CA ILE A 48 -12.49 -30.17 -33.04
C ILE A 48 -12.93 -29.54 -31.72
N SER A 49 -13.56 -30.34 -30.86
CA SER A 49 -13.92 -29.94 -29.53
C SER A 49 -12.89 -30.43 -28.49
N VAL A 50 -12.46 -29.56 -27.61
CA VAL A 50 -11.62 -29.92 -26.46
C VAL A 50 -12.51 -29.96 -25.24
N GLN A 51 -12.46 -31.09 -24.52
CA GLN A 51 -13.14 -31.23 -23.23
C GLN A 51 -12.15 -31.04 -22.09
N GLY A 52 -12.56 -30.35 -21.04
CA GLY A 52 -11.79 -30.14 -19.82
C GLY A 52 -12.72 -30.04 -18.61
N SER A 53 -12.25 -30.51 -17.48
CA SER A 53 -12.93 -30.32 -16.21
C SER A 53 -12.38 -29.04 -15.51
N GLY A 54 -13.26 -28.31 -14.86
CA GLY A 54 -12.90 -27.06 -14.19
C GLY A 54 -13.74 -26.78 -12.96
N VAL A 55 -13.34 -25.78 -12.23
CA VAL A 55 -14.01 -25.33 -11.01
C VAL A 55 -14.47 -23.89 -11.19
N VAL A 56 -15.68 -23.59 -10.76
CA VAL A 56 -16.20 -22.23 -10.72
C VAL A 56 -15.57 -21.51 -9.52
N ARG A 57 -14.93 -20.38 -9.77
CA ARG A 57 -14.31 -19.55 -8.74
C ARG A 57 -14.66 -18.08 -8.97
N PRO A 58 -14.70 -17.27 -7.91
CA PRO A 58 -14.74 -15.81 -8.08
C PRO A 58 -13.46 -15.32 -8.77
N VAL A 59 -13.58 -14.32 -9.61
CA VAL A 59 -12.42 -13.69 -10.31
C VAL A 59 -11.46 -13.05 -9.31
N ALA A 60 -12.00 -12.43 -8.26
CA ALA A 60 -11.21 -11.84 -7.19
C ALA A 60 -10.90 -12.90 -6.11
N GLU A 61 -9.67 -12.88 -5.63
CA GLU A 61 -9.23 -13.75 -4.55
C GLU A 61 -9.86 -13.34 -3.22
N LYS A 62 -10.06 -14.31 -2.33
CA LYS A 62 -10.54 -14.06 -0.98
C LYS A 62 -9.56 -13.17 -0.23
N ALA A 63 -10.08 -12.14 0.43
CA ALA A 63 -9.28 -11.24 1.24
C ALA A 63 -9.21 -11.77 2.68
N GLU A 64 -8.04 -12.21 3.09
CA GLU A 64 -7.78 -12.58 4.48
C GLU A 64 -7.46 -11.32 5.29
N ILE A 65 -8.20 -11.11 6.37
CA ILE A 65 -8.03 -9.99 7.28
C ILE A 65 -7.30 -10.47 8.52
N THR A 66 -6.10 -9.95 8.72
CA THR A 66 -5.26 -10.25 9.89
C THR A 66 -5.13 -9.04 10.80
N SER A 67 -4.90 -9.28 12.08
CA SER A 67 -4.59 -8.21 13.02
C SER A 67 -3.17 -7.69 12.82
N SER A 68 -3.01 -6.38 12.74
CA SER A 68 -1.68 -5.74 12.68
C SER A 68 -1.07 -5.49 14.06
N ILE A 69 -1.88 -5.60 15.13
CA ILE A 69 -1.46 -5.29 16.51
C ILE A 69 -1.91 -6.40 17.46
N THR A 70 -1.23 -6.48 18.62
CA THR A 70 -1.63 -7.33 19.74
C THR A 70 -2.43 -6.49 20.72
N GLU A 71 -3.76 -6.74 20.81
CA GLU A 71 -4.63 -5.94 21.67
C GLU A 71 -5.94 -6.69 22.00
N ILE A 72 -6.71 -6.15 22.94
CA ILE A 72 -8.00 -6.69 23.37
C ILE A 72 -9.12 -6.08 22.51
N VAL A 73 -10.03 -6.94 22.05
CA VAL A 73 -11.22 -6.51 21.29
C VAL A 73 -12.20 -5.76 22.18
N ASP A 74 -12.57 -4.56 21.77
CA ASP A 74 -13.62 -3.77 22.42
C ASP A 74 -14.99 -4.07 21.85
N SER A 75 -15.13 -4.15 20.53
CA SER A 75 -16.40 -4.40 19.84
C SER A 75 -16.20 -5.11 18.51
N VAL A 76 -17.17 -5.95 18.16
CA VAL A 76 -17.27 -6.65 16.88
C VAL A 76 -18.55 -6.20 16.19
N PHE A 77 -18.49 -5.88 14.92
CA PHE A 77 -19.60 -5.28 14.16
C PHE A 77 -20.14 -6.19 13.08
N VAL A 78 -19.48 -7.32 12.78
CA VAL A 78 -19.85 -8.22 11.70
C VAL A 78 -20.06 -9.65 12.20
N LYS A 79 -20.83 -10.42 11.44
CA LYS A 79 -21.06 -11.86 11.66
C LYS A 79 -20.71 -12.63 10.40
N GLU A 80 -20.49 -13.93 10.55
CA GLU A 80 -20.33 -14.84 9.43
C GLU A 80 -21.60 -14.83 8.54
N GLY A 81 -21.40 -14.76 7.22
CA GLY A 81 -22.46 -14.64 6.23
C GLY A 81 -22.98 -13.23 6.00
N GLU A 82 -22.48 -12.22 6.71
CA GLU A 82 -22.89 -10.81 6.54
C GLU A 82 -22.19 -10.17 5.34
N GLN A 83 -22.94 -9.36 4.59
CA GLN A 83 -22.41 -8.57 3.48
C GLN A 83 -21.78 -7.27 4.00
N VAL A 84 -20.57 -6.98 3.56
CA VAL A 84 -19.80 -5.81 3.96
C VAL A 84 -19.30 -5.04 2.74
N ASN A 85 -19.21 -3.72 2.86
CA ASN A 85 -18.64 -2.87 1.86
C ASN A 85 -17.18 -2.54 2.23
N LYS A 86 -16.39 -2.16 1.22
CA LYS A 86 -15.04 -1.68 1.43
C LYS A 86 -15.03 -0.48 2.39
N GLY A 87 -14.25 -0.59 3.45
CA GLY A 87 -14.12 0.43 4.49
C GLY A 87 -15.03 0.19 5.71
N ASP A 88 -16.00 -0.72 5.64
CA ASP A 88 -16.84 -1.07 6.79
C ASP A 88 -15.99 -1.62 7.95
N VAL A 89 -16.37 -1.24 9.15
CA VAL A 89 -15.68 -1.65 10.38
C VAL A 89 -16.06 -3.07 10.74
N ILE A 90 -15.07 -3.95 10.80
CA ILE A 90 -15.23 -5.36 11.18
C ILE A 90 -15.18 -5.50 12.70
N LEU A 91 -14.12 -4.96 13.30
CA LEU A 91 -13.95 -4.93 14.73
C LEU A 91 -13.14 -3.70 15.16
N ARG A 92 -13.24 -3.37 16.44
CA ARG A 92 -12.48 -2.31 17.09
C ARG A 92 -11.76 -2.88 18.30
N PHE A 93 -10.47 -2.54 18.40
CA PHE A 93 -9.65 -2.81 19.57
C PHE A 93 -9.82 -1.74 20.64
N ARG A 94 -9.42 -2.03 21.86
CA ARG A 94 -9.41 -1.10 22.98
C ARG A 94 -8.31 -0.04 22.78
N THR A 95 -8.69 1.25 22.85
CA THR A 95 -7.79 2.38 22.57
C THR A 95 -7.27 3.08 23.83
N ASN A 96 -7.69 2.67 25.04
CA ASN A 96 -7.39 3.41 26.27
C ASN A 96 -5.91 3.75 26.42
N SER A 97 -5.01 2.78 26.21
CA SER A 97 -3.56 2.97 26.36
C SER A 97 -3.03 3.98 25.33
N SER A 98 -3.47 3.85 24.07
CA SER A 98 -3.08 4.77 23.00
C SER A 98 -3.62 6.18 23.24
N ASP A 99 -4.86 6.31 23.71
CA ASP A 99 -5.48 7.60 24.01
C ASP A 99 -4.73 8.34 25.14
N TYR A 100 -4.36 7.65 26.22
CA TYR A 100 -3.54 8.23 27.29
C TYR A 100 -2.19 8.69 26.77
N LYS A 101 -1.52 7.91 25.94
CA LYS A 101 -0.22 8.23 25.36
C LYS A 101 -0.30 9.47 24.45
N ILE A 102 -1.29 9.54 23.58
CA ILE A 102 -1.55 10.70 22.70
C ILE A 102 -1.83 11.95 23.52
N ASN A 103 -2.70 11.87 24.55
CA ASN A 103 -3.02 13.01 25.40
C ASN A 103 -1.78 13.51 26.17
N TYR A 104 -0.97 12.60 26.73
CA TYR A 104 0.27 12.97 27.40
C TYR A 104 1.26 13.66 26.46
N GLN A 105 1.48 13.10 25.27
CA GLN A 105 2.38 13.70 24.28
C GLN A 105 1.87 15.04 23.78
N THR A 106 0.55 15.20 23.60
CA THR A 106 -0.06 16.47 23.21
C THR A 106 0.17 17.54 24.28
N SER A 107 -0.01 17.22 25.56
CA SER A 107 0.27 18.13 26.65
C SER A 107 1.73 18.58 26.64
N ARG A 108 2.67 17.65 26.53
CA ARG A 108 4.09 17.96 26.44
C ARG A 108 4.48 18.80 25.23
N LEU A 109 3.85 18.55 24.08
CA LEU A 109 4.05 19.34 22.86
C LEU A 109 3.57 20.79 23.08
N ASN A 110 2.42 20.98 23.74
CA ASN A 110 1.90 22.30 24.07
C ASN A 110 2.84 23.06 25.01
N ASP A 111 3.37 22.39 26.07
CA ASP A 111 4.33 23.00 26.96
C ASP A 111 5.62 23.43 26.25
N CYS A 112 6.13 22.56 25.35
CA CYS A 112 7.29 22.85 24.52
C CYS A 112 7.02 24.05 23.57
N SER A 113 5.84 24.09 22.97
CA SER A 113 5.44 25.20 22.08
C SER A 113 5.33 26.53 22.81
N ALA A 114 4.82 26.53 24.05
CA ALA A 114 4.74 27.70 24.90
C ALA A 114 6.13 28.28 25.20
N GLN A 115 7.10 27.39 25.54
CA GLN A 115 8.47 27.82 25.77
C GLN A 115 9.13 28.38 24.51
N LEU A 116 8.89 27.73 23.33
CA LEU A 116 9.40 28.24 22.05
C LEU A 116 8.85 29.63 21.68
N ALA A 117 7.57 29.84 21.94
CA ALA A 117 6.94 31.15 21.68
C ALA A 117 7.63 32.28 22.47
N ASP A 118 7.92 32.02 23.75
CA ASP A 118 8.63 32.99 24.58
C ASP A 118 10.10 33.18 24.17
N LEU A 119 10.79 32.07 23.87
CA LEU A 119 12.17 32.08 23.41
C LEU A 119 12.37 32.79 22.07
N ALA A 120 11.34 32.85 21.21
CA ALA A 120 11.41 33.59 19.95
C ALA A 120 11.67 35.07 20.18
N TYR A 121 11.08 35.68 21.22
CA TYR A 121 11.33 37.05 21.60
C TYR A 121 12.64 37.21 22.39
N LEU A 122 12.86 36.36 23.39
CA LEU A 122 14.02 36.44 24.26
C LEU A 122 15.37 36.26 23.52
N ALA A 123 15.41 35.39 22.52
CA ALA A 123 16.60 35.18 21.70
C ALA A 123 16.97 36.40 20.80
N GLU A 124 16.02 37.28 20.52
CA GLU A 124 16.23 38.55 19.83
C GLU A 124 16.56 39.67 20.79
N GLY A 125 16.52 39.42 22.10
CA GLY A 125 16.73 40.39 23.16
C GLY A 125 15.48 41.17 23.55
N ASP A 126 14.33 40.80 23.02
CA ASP A 126 13.03 41.42 23.27
C ASP A 126 12.28 40.71 24.41
N CYS A 127 11.31 41.43 25.00
CA CYS A 127 10.43 40.88 26.03
C CYS A 127 9.05 40.58 25.42
N PRO A 128 8.53 39.35 25.57
CA PRO A 128 7.16 39.05 25.15
C PRO A 128 6.16 39.90 25.97
N LYS A 129 5.10 40.39 25.32
CA LYS A 129 4.05 41.16 25.98
C LYS A 129 3.33 40.36 27.08
N LEU A 130 3.20 39.06 26.86
CA LEU A 130 2.66 38.10 27.81
C LEU A 130 3.46 36.80 27.66
N PHE A 131 3.95 36.28 28.78
CA PHE A 131 4.64 34.97 28.78
C PHE A 131 3.64 33.82 28.69
N SER A 132 3.94 32.91 27.81
CA SER A 132 3.20 31.67 27.65
C SER A 132 3.70 30.57 28.61
N SER A 133 4.97 30.62 28.98
CA SER A 133 5.63 29.70 29.89
C SER A 133 5.98 30.35 31.23
N PRO A 134 5.48 29.82 32.37
CA PRO A 134 5.88 30.32 33.70
C PRO A 134 7.39 30.19 33.96
N VAL A 135 8.02 29.17 33.38
CA VAL A 135 9.47 28.95 33.54
C VAL A 135 10.25 30.08 32.89
N ARG A 136 9.93 30.48 31.68
CA ARG A 136 10.58 31.58 30.96
C ARG A 136 10.29 32.91 31.58
N GLN A 137 9.12 33.09 32.15
CA GLN A 137 8.78 34.31 32.91
C GLN A 137 9.69 34.48 34.14
N GLN A 138 9.90 33.38 34.91
CA GLN A 138 10.77 33.44 36.10
C GLN A 138 12.24 33.67 35.73
N GLU A 139 12.73 33.01 34.67
CA GLU A 139 14.09 33.20 34.16
C GLU A 139 14.34 34.63 33.71
N TYR A 140 13.40 35.21 32.94
CA TYR A 140 13.47 36.61 32.52
C TYR A 140 13.45 37.57 33.70
N ALA A 141 12.59 37.32 34.70
CA ALA A 141 12.53 38.17 35.91
C ALA A 141 13.86 38.10 36.71
N TYR A 142 14.54 36.96 36.74
CA TYR A 142 15.85 36.85 37.35
C TYR A 142 16.91 37.64 36.56
N PHE A 143 16.93 37.50 35.23
CA PHE A 143 17.84 38.26 34.36
C PHE A 143 17.68 39.77 34.54
N ILE A 144 16.44 40.27 34.54
CA ILE A 144 16.17 41.74 34.70
C ILE A 144 16.69 42.25 36.06
N ARG A 145 16.47 41.50 37.14
CA ARG A 145 17.02 41.88 38.45
C ARG A 145 18.54 41.96 38.45
N LYS A 146 19.21 40.98 37.84
CA LYS A 146 20.68 40.97 37.77
C LYS A 146 21.20 42.09 36.88
N LYS A 147 20.52 42.38 35.77
CA LYS A 147 20.82 43.51 34.87
C LYS A 147 20.70 44.85 35.61
N GLN A 148 19.62 45.06 36.39
CA GLN A 148 19.42 46.26 37.18
C GLN A 148 20.47 46.49 38.26
N GLU A 149 20.93 45.38 38.90
CA GLU A 149 22.03 45.43 39.84
C GLU A 149 23.33 45.97 39.20
N LEU A 150 23.70 45.41 38.04
CA LEU A 150 24.88 45.86 37.28
C LEU A 150 24.72 47.29 36.71
N GLU A 151 23.54 47.65 36.23
CA GLU A 151 23.24 49.03 35.77
C GLU A 151 23.41 50.05 36.88
N THR A 152 23.01 49.68 38.12
CA THR A 152 23.19 50.56 39.27
C THR A 152 24.68 50.74 39.62
N GLY A 153 25.43 49.63 39.58
CA GLY A 153 26.89 49.65 39.79
C GLY A 153 27.62 50.46 38.73
N LEU A 154 27.22 50.27 37.46
CA LEU A 154 27.76 51.03 36.32
C LEU A 154 27.50 52.53 36.48
N ALA A 155 26.27 52.93 36.83
CA ALA A 155 25.91 54.35 37.03
C ALA A 155 26.70 55.04 38.18
N GLN A 156 27.02 54.21 39.26
CA GLN A 156 27.90 54.72 40.32
C GLN A 156 29.35 54.89 39.85
N ALA A 157 29.88 53.87 39.15
CA ALA A 157 31.25 53.93 38.62
C ALA A 157 31.43 55.04 37.59
N GLU A 158 30.41 55.32 36.77
CA GLU A 158 30.38 56.41 35.81
C GLU A 158 30.45 57.78 36.52
N LYS A 159 29.66 58.00 37.58
CA LYS A 159 29.69 59.22 38.35
C LYS A 159 31.07 59.42 38.99
N GLU A 160 31.67 58.39 39.55
CA GLU A 160 33.03 58.42 40.13
C GLU A 160 34.06 58.76 39.05
N TYR A 161 33.99 58.17 37.89
CA TYR A 161 34.89 58.42 36.77
C TYR A 161 34.74 59.85 36.26
N LEU A 162 33.57 60.38 36.00
CA LEU A 162 33.33 61.75 35.52
C LEU A 162 33.83 62.76 36.50
N ARG A 163 33.62 62.62 37.82
CA ARG A 163 34.13 63.48 38.82
C ARG A 163 35.67 63.52 38.85
N ASN A 164 36.30 62.32 38.80
CA ASN A 164 37.75 62.22 38.84
C ASN A 164 38.40 62.67 37.52
N LYS A 165 37.76 62.54 36.41
CA LYS A 165 38.16 63.12 35.12
C LYS A 165 38.29 64.65 35.20
N THR A 166 37.32 65.32 35.81
CA THR A 166 37.38 66.75 36.02
C THR A 166 38.49 67.15 36.98
N LEU A 167 38.81 66.34 37.99
CA LEU A 167 39.93 66.61 38.91
C LEU A 167 41.27 66.38 38.23
N PHE A 168 41.41 65.43 37.41
CA PHE A 168 42.60 65.12 36.57
C PHE A 168 42.88 66.28 35.57
N GLU A 169 41.84 66.72 34.85
CA GLU A 169 41.94 67.87 33.93
C GLU A 169 42.42 69.14 34.65
N LYS A 170 42.05 69.34 35.95
CA LYS A 170 42.49 70.38 36.79
C LYS A 170 43.87 70.11 37.50
N LYS A 171 44.52 68.99 37.17
CA LYS A 171 45.81 68.51 37.71
C LYS A 171 45.78 68.36 39.26
N VAL A 172 44.62 67.91 39.78
CA VAL A 172 44.44 67.72 41.27
C VAL A 172 44.82 66.29 41.67
N ILE A 173 44.65 65.26 40.74
CA ILE A 173 44.93 63.87 40.99
C ILE A 173 46.00 63.36 40.02
N SER A 174 46.65 62.26 40.34
CA SER A 174 47.64 61.59 39.48
C SER A 174 47.00 60.83 38.31
N GLU A 175 47.77 60.54 37.27
CA GLU A 175 47.37 59.70 36.15
C GLU A 175 46.99 58.31 36.58
N GLU A 176 47.75 57.71 37.48
CA GLU A 176 47.49 56.34 38.04
C GLU A 176 46.11 56.30 38.75
N GLU A 177 45.77 57.35 39.51
CA GLU A 177 44.49 57.44 40.22
C GLU A 177 43.34 57.64 39.23
N TYR A 178 43.50 58.47 38.22
CA TYR A 178 42.51 58.64 37.12
C TYR A 178 42.31 57.35 36.39
N ASP A 179 43.39 56.61 36.00
CA ASP A 179 43.33 55.31 35.31
C ASP A 179 42.57 54.24 36.10
N SER A 180 42.76 54.20 37.42
CA SER A 180 42.01 53.30 38.30
C SER A 180 40.48 53.49 38.18
N TYR A 181 39.98 54.74 38.19
CA TYR A 181 38.56 55.07 38.03
C TYR A 181 38.06 54.77 36.59
N TYR A 182 38.89 55.05 35.62
CA TYR A 182 38.57 54.73 34.21
C TYR A 182 38.44 53.16 33.99
N PHE A 183 39.38 52.40 34.48
CA PHE A 183 39.33 50.94 34.35
C PHE A 183 38.20 50.34 35.19
N LYS A 184 37.88 50.86 36.35
CA LYS A 184 36.71 50.44 37.14
C LYS A 184 35.40 50.65 36.35
N PHE A 185 35.22 51.82 35.76
CA PHE A 185 34.04 52.12 34.90
C PHE A 185 33.99 51.19 33.69
N LYS A 186 35.12 50.98 32.99
CA LYS A 186 35.20 50.12 31.82
C LYS A 186 34.92 48.64 32.20
N SER A 187 35.40 48.19 33.32
CA SER A 187 35.13 46.83 33.85
C SER A 187 33.63 46.61 34.07
N GLN A 188 32.96 47.54 34.73
CA GLN A 188 31.49 47.47 34.96
C GLN A 188 30.71 47.50 33.67
N GLN A 189 31.12 48.36 32.67
CA GLN A 189 30.52 48.40 31.34
C GLN A 189 30.64 47.06 30.63
N ASN A 190 31.82 46.46 30.65
CA ASN A 190 32.07 45.16 30.00
C ASN A 190 31.31 44.01 30.70
N GLU A 191 31.19 44.03 32.04
CA GLU A 191 30.47 43.04 32.83
C GLU A 191 28.97 43.07 32.47
N LEU A 192 28.35 44.24 32.38
CA LEU A 192 26.96 44.40 31.95
C LEU A 192 26.75 43.89 30.50
N ALA A 193 27.64 44.27 29.59
CA ALA A 193 27.57 43.84 28.20
C ALA A 193 27.72 42.30 28.08
N SER A 194 28.65 41.75 28.88
CA SER A 194 28.88 40.29 28.92
C SER A 194 27.66 39.52 29.47
N LEU A 195 27.01 40.05 30.53
CA LEU A 195 25.77 39.44 31.05
C LEU A 195 24.68 39.40 29.97
N VAL A 196 24.43 40.50 29.31
CA VAL A 196 23.39 40.61 28.28
C VAL A 196 23.69 39.63 27.11
N GLN A 197 24.93 39.66 26.61
CA GLN A 197 25.34 38.82 25.50
C GLN A 197 25.28 37.32 25.83
N SER A 198 25.76 36.94 27.01
CA SER A 198 25.73 35.54 27.44
C SER A 198 24.31 35.03 27.61
N GLN A 199 23.41 35.87 28.17
CA GLN A 199 22.01 35.49 28.34
C GLN A 199 21.29 35.30 26.99
N ILE A 200 21.49 36.23 26.05
CA ILE A 200 20.93 36.10 24.69
C ILE A 200 21.45 34.83 24.02
N SER A 201 22.76 34.56 24.11
CA SER A 201 23.35 33.34 23.55
C SER A 201 22.75 32.05 24.17
N THR A 202 22.46 32.08 25.48
CA THR A 202 21.78 30.96 26.16
C THR A 202 20.37 30.77 25.62
N TRP A 203 19.59 31.86 25.49
CA TRP A 203 18.23 31.77 24.93
C TRP A 203 18.21 31.27 23.47
N GLN A 204 19.21 31.70 22.66
CA GLN A 204 19.36 31.20 21.28
C GLN A 204 19.68 29.70 21.26
N ALA A 205 20.56 29.23 22.13
CA ALA A 205 20.87 27.80 22.26
C ALA A 205 19.66 26.99 22.73
N ASP A 206 18.92 27.51 23.71
CA ASP A 206 17.68 26.91 24.18
C ASP A 206 16.62 26.88 23.10
N GLN A 207 16.44 27.99 22.36
CA GLN A 207 15.49 28.02 21.24
C GLN A 207 15.77 26.92 20.21
N ASN A 208 17.03 26.71 19.84
CA ASN A 208 17.40 25.67 18.90
C ASN A 208 17.11 24.29 19.50
N THR A 209 17.44 24.06 20.76
CA THR A 209 17.18 22.79 21.46
C THR A 209 15.68 22.51 21.53
N TYR A 210 14.89 23.48 21.98
CA TYR A 210 13.43 23.31 22.07
C TYR A 210 12.77 23.17 20.69
N ARG A 211 13.29 23.82 19.64
CA ARG A 211 12.82 23.62 18.26
C ARG A 211 13.02 22.19 17.77
N ASN A 212 14.20 21.63 18.02
CA ASN A 212 14.48 20.25 17.65
C ASN A 212 13.59 19.27 18.45
N THR A 213 13.45 19.49 19.75
CA THR A 213 12.57 18.69 20.61
C THR A 213 11.11 18.78 20.18
N TYR A 214 10.63 19.97 19.81
CA TYR A 214 9.26 20.16 19.28
C TYR A 214 9.04 19.38 17.98
N ASN A 215 9.98 19.42 17.05
CA ASN A 215 9.90 18.72 15.77
C ASN A 215 9.88 17.20 16.00
N GLU A 216 10.72 16.69 16.88
CA GLU A 216 10.74 15.28 17.26
C GLU A 216 9.42 14.85 17.90
N MET A 217 8.96 15.58 18.92
CA MET A 217 7.70 15.28 19.60
C MET A 217 6.50 15.35 18.64
N SER A 218 6.48 16.34 17.74
CA SER A 218 5.43 16.49 16.74
C SER A 218 5.39 15.31 15.77
N THR A 219 6.55 14.84 15.34
CA THR A 219 6.67 13.68 14.46
C THR A 219 6.19 12.41 15.17
N ASN A 220 6.64 12.20 16.41
CA ASN A 220 6.22 11.06 17.22
C ASN A 220 4.71 11.07 17.49
N LEU A 221 4.13 12.23 17.80
CA LEU A 221 2.69 12.36 17.98
C LEU A 221 1.90 12.04 16.71
N LYS A 222 2.36 12.50 15.54
CA LYS A 222 1.75 12.16 14.26
C LYS A 222 1.79 10.66 13.99
N GLN A 223 2.89 9.99 14.33
CA GLN A 223 3.02 8.55 14.19
C GLN A 223 2.03 7.82 15.13
N GLU A 224 1.94 8.21 16.40
CA GLU A 224 0.98 7.61 17.34
C GLU A 224 -0.48 7.80 16.90
N ILE A 225 -0.83 8.96 16.35
CA ILE A 225 -2.18 9.21 15.79
C ILE A 225 -2.45 8.30 14.59
N LYS A 226 -1.46 8.11 13.71
CA LYS A 226 -1.57 7.20 12.57
C LYS A 226 -1.67 5.74 13.01
N ASP A 227 -0.89 5.35 14.00
CA ASP A 227 -0.93 3.98 14.54
C ASP A 227 -2.27 3.68 15.22
N LYS A 228 -2.99 4.69 15.68
CA LYS A 228 -4.35 4.54 16.20
C LYS A 228 -5.35 4.04 15.15
N ASP A 229 -5.11 4.28 13.87
CA ASP A 229 -5.96 3.74 12.80
C ASP A 229 -5.89 2.20 12.74
N LEU A 230 -4.79 1.60 13.20
CA LEU A 230 -4.64 0.14 13.30
C LEU A 230 -5.58 -0.50 14.34
N TYR A 231 -6.14 0.30 15.26
CA TYR A 231 -7.10 -0.18 16.25
C TYR A 231 -8.51 -0.38 15.67
N ILE A 232 -8.73 0.00 14.42
CA ILE A 232 -9.99 -0.20 13.71
C ILE A 232 -9.71 -1.08 12.49
N VAL A 233 -10.16 -2.32 12.56
CA VAL A 233 -10.03 -3.24 11.43
C VAL A 233 -11.21 -3.03 10.48
N ARG A 234 -10.90 -2.79 9.22
CA ARG A 234 -11.88 -2.51 8.15
C ARG A 234 -11.78 -3.52 7.02
N SER A 235 -12.90 -3.70 6.31
CA SER A 235 -12.92 -4.48 5.08
C SER A 235 -12.11 -3.80 3.97
N PRO A 236 -11.17 -4.50 3.32
CA PRO A 236 -10.44 -3.97 2.18
C PRO A 236 -11.23 -4.03 0.87
N VAL A 237 -12.29 -4.84 0.80
CA VAL A 237 -13.09 -5.13 -0.39
C VAL A 237 -14.58 -5.21 -0.07
N ASP A 238 -15.43 -5.05 -1.09
CA ASP A 238 -16.85 -5.36 -1.00
C ASP A 238 -17.03 -6.88 -1.10
N GLY A 239 -17.89 -7.47 -0.28
CA GLY A 239 -18.10 -8.92 -0.30
C GLY A 239 -18.81 -9.46 0.91
N THR A 240 -18.84 -10.77 1.03
CA THR A 240 -19.48 -11.48 2.14
C THR A 240 -18.42 -12.07 3.07
N VAL A 241 -18.64 -11.95 4.38
CA VAL A 241 -17.77 -12.58 5.39
C VAL A 241 -17.96 -14.10 5.32
N ASP A 242 -17.00 -14.81 4.78
CA ASP A 242 -17.05 -16.27 4.55
C ASP A 242 -16.67 -17.06 5.80
N GLN A 243 -15.64 -16.59 6.50
CA GLN A 243 -15.18 -17.17 7.77
C GLN A 243 -14.90 -16.05 8.76
N PHE A 244 -15.39 -16.24 9.97
CA PHE A 244 -15.11 -15.37 11.11
C PHE A 244 -14.51 -16.19 12.25
N SER A 245 -13.36 -15.79 12.77
CA SER A 245 -12.58 -16.57 13.77
C SER A 245 -13.24 -16.67 15.15
N GLY A 246 -14.52 -16.36 15.27
CA GLY A 246 -15.24 -16.45 16.54
C GLY A 246 -14.77 -15.46 17.62
N VAL A 247 -14.18 -14.37 17.20
CA VAL A 247 -13.69 -13.29 18.06
C VAL A 247 -14.88 -12.58 18.71
N TYR A 248 -14.82 -12.35 20.02
CA TYR A 248 -15.86 -11.65 20.77
C TYR A 248 -15.24 -10.54 21.62
N ARG A 249 -16.09 -9.67 22.14
CA ARG A 249 -15.66 -8.58 23.02
C ARG A 249 -14.89 -9.11 24.23
N GLY A 250 -13.69 -8.60 24.44
CA GLY A 250 -12.76 -9.04 25.49
C GLY A 250 -11.76 -10.10 25.06
N SER A 251 -11.86 -10.66 23.86
CA SER A 251 -10.83 -11.55 23.31
C SER A 251 -9.50 -10.81 23.15
N SER A 252 -8.40 -11.48 23.50
CA SER A 252 -7.05 -11.01 23.21
C SER A 252 -6.60 -11.56 21.85
N ILE A 253 -6.21 -10.68 20.96
CA ILE A 253 -5.75 -11.01 19.62
C ILE A 253 -4.27 -10.69 19.50
N GLN A 254 -3.53 -11.54 18.80
CA GLN A 254 -2.10 -11.33 18.51
C GLN A 254 -1.91 -10.73 17.11
N ALA A 255 -0.84 -9.97 16.93
CA ALA A 255 -0.44 -9.50 15.61
C ALA A 255 -0.19 -10.70 14.68
N GLY A 256 -0.70 -10.61 13.44
CA GLY A 256 -0.66 -11.70 12.44
C GLY A 256 -1.79 -12.73 12.58
N GLN A 257 -2.62 -12.68 13.62
CA GLN A 257 -3.75 -13.60 13.76
C GLN A 257 -4.83 -13.28 12.74
N SER A 258 -5.33 -14.32 12.04
CA SER A 258 -6.47 -14.21 11.11
C SER A 258 -7.76 -13.92 11.88
N LEU A 259 -8.50 -12.92 11.44
CA LEU A 259 -9.72 -12.44 12.06
C LEU A 259 -10.96 -12.83 11.26
N ALA A 260 -10.89 -12.63 9.95
CA ALA A 260 -11.97 -12.91 9.01
C ALA A 260 -11.43 -13.18 7.62
N VAL A 261 -12.19 -13.91 6.82
CA VAL A 261 -11.98 -14.08 5.39
C VAL A 261 -13.18 -13.50 4.67
N ILE A 262 -12.95 -12.54 3.77
CA ILE A 262 -14.02 -11.95 2.96
C ILE A 262 -13.93 -12.52 1.56
N SER A 263 -15.05 -13.07 1.09
CA SER A 263 -15.25 -13.48 -0.30
C SER A 263 -15.81 -12.30 -1.07
N PRO A 264 -15.02 -11.70 -2.01
CA PRO A 264 -15.49 -10.52 -2.71
C PRO A 264 -16.65 -10.83 -3.64
N ASP A 265 -17.59 -9.89 -3.74
CA ASP A 265 -18.69 -9.92 -4.71
C ASP A 265 -18.11 -9.65 -6.10
N SER A 266 -17.60 -10.70 -6.73
CA SER A 266 -17.00 -10.60 -8.06
C SER A 266 -17.71 -11.52 -9.05
N THR A 267 -17.58 -11.19 -10.34
CA THR A 267 -18.01 -12.10 -11.40
C THR A 267 -17.34 -13.46 -11.24
N LEU A 268 -18.11 -14.50 -11.49
CA LEU A 268 -17.59 -15.86 -11.46
C LEU A 268 -16.79 -16.12 -12.74
N CYS A 269 -15.69 -16.84 -12.64
CA CYS A 269 -14.96 -17.40 -13.75
C CYS A 269 -14.83 -18.93 -13.54
N ILE A 270 -14.63 -19.63 -14.63
CA ILE A 270 -14.39 -21.06 -14.61
C ILE A 270 -12.91 -21.28 -14.89
N GLU A 271 -12.23 -21.91 -13.96
CA GLU A 271 -10.84 -22.33 -14.14
C GLU A 271 -10.85 -23.79 -14.61
N VAL A 272 -10.39 -24.01 -15.83
CA VAL A 272 -10.31 -25.34 -16.45
C VAL A 272 -8.85 -25.74 -16.59
N TYR A 273 -8.55 -26.97 -16.27
CA TYR A 273 -7.21 -27.54 -16.44
C TYR A 273 -7.17 -28.37 -17.72
N VAL A 274 -6.34 -27.94 -18.67
CA VAL A 274 -6.22 -28.52 -20.00
C VAL A 274 -4.85 -29.15 -20.17
N THR A 275 -4.80 -30.36 -20.72
CA THR A 275 -3.53 -31.06 -20.96
C THR A 275 -2.71 -30.36 -22.07
N PRO A 276 -1.36 -30.48 -22.05
CA PRO A 276 -0.50 -29.90 -23.09
C PRO A 276 -0.84 -30.31 -24.52
N ARG A 277 -1.36 -31.50 -24.68
CA ARG A 277 -1.77 -32.03 -25.99
C ARG A 277 -2.94 -31.25 -26.61
N ASN A 278 -3.82 -30.73 -25.78
CA ASN A 278 -5.05 -30.09 -26.20
C ASN A 278 -4.98 -28.57 -26.24
N ILE A 279 -3.99 -27.97 -25.57
CA ILE A 279 -3.88 -26.51 -25.47
C ILE A 279 -3.61 -25.83 -26.83
N GLY A 280 -2.92 -26.54 -27.74
CA GLY A 280 -2.63 -26.04 -29.09
C GLY A 280 -3.87 -25.77 -29.95
N PHE A 281 -5.03 -26.35 -29.58
CA PHE A 281 -6.31 -26.12 -30.27
C PHE A 281 -7.13 -24.99 -29.63
N MET A 282 -6.62 -24.35 -28.57
CA MET A 282 -7.33 -23.30 -27.85
C MET A 282 -6.73 -21.92 -28.11
N SER A 283 -7.57 -20.93 -28.23
CA SER A 283 -7.17 -19.54 -28.33
C SER A 283 -8.09 -18.63 -27.51
N VAL A 284 -7.57 -17.50 -27.08
CA VAL A 284 -8.35 -16.47 -26.36
C VAL A 284 -9.48 -15.99 -27.26
N GLY A 285 -10.69 -15.89 -26.70
CA GLY A 285 -11.90 -15.49 -27.41
C GLY A 285 -12.72 -16.64 -27.99
N MET A 286 -12.22 -17.88 -28.01
CA MET A 286 -12.98 -19.04 -28.46
C MET A 286 -14.28 -19.23 -27.68
N PRO A 287 -15.39 -19.60 -28.36
CA PRO A 287 -16.63 -19.94 -27.68
C PRO A 287 -16.50 -21.27 -26.92
N VAL A 288 -17.11 -21.34 -25.76
CA VAL A 288 -17.13 -22.53 -24.88
C VAL A 288 -18.55 -22.79 -24.41
N ASN A 289 -18.92 -24.04 -24.30
CA ASN A 289 -20.17 -24.46 -23.69
C ASN A 289 -19.85 -25.15 -22.35
N VAL A 290 -20.31 -24.53 -21.27
CA VAL A 290 -20.08 -25.04 -19.91
C VAL A 290 -21.27 -25.86 -19.47
N GLN A 291 -20.96 -27.07 -18.97
CA GLN A 291 -21.91 -27.95 -18.31
C GLN A 291 -21.62 -27.91 -16.81
N VAL A 292 -22.60 -27.57 -16.00
CA VAL A 292 -22.46 -27.53 -14.54
C VAL A 292 -22.97 -28.87 -14.00
N GLU A 293 -22.15 -29.57 -13.24
CA GLU A 293 -22.45 -30.89 -12.72
C GLU A 293 -23.71 -30.95 -11.85
N SER A 294 -23.97 -29.87 -11.09
CA SER A 294 -25.16 -29.73 -10.25
C SER A 294 -26.47 -29.57 -11.04
N PHE A 295 -26.41 -29.29 -12.35
CA PHE A 295 -27.57 -29.02 -13.20
C PHE A 295 -27.52 -29.94 -14.40
N ASN A 296 -28.51 -30.81 -14.55
CA ASN A 296 -28.60 -31.74 -15.68
C ASN A 296 -28.72 -30.93 -16.98
N TYR A 297 -27.73 -31.08 -17.88
CA TYR A 297 -27.67 -30.34 -19.13
C TYR A 297 -28.83 -30.62 -20.11
N ASN A 298 -29.49 -31.78 -19.96
CA ASN A 298 -30.67 -32.11 -20.77
C ASN A 298 -31.90 -31.30 -20.39
N GLU A 299 -31.98 -30.81 -19.15
CA GLU A 299 -33.11 -30.04 -18.62
C GLU A 299 -32.80 -28.53 -18.62
N TRP A 300 -31.57 -28.18 -18.27
CA TRP A 300 -31.15 -26.79 -18.03
C TRP A 300 -30.27 -26.20 -19.15
N GLY A 301 -29.79 -27.04 -20.07
CA GLY A 301 -28.90 -26.65 -21.15
C GLY A 301 -27.47 -26.40 -20.71
N THR A 302 -26.72 -25.68 -21.52
CA THR A 302 -25.32 -25.32 -21.29
C THR A 302 -25.17 -23.80 -21.16
N ILE A 303 -24.23 -23.35 -20.36
CA ILE A 303 -23.93 -21.93 -20.22
C ILE A 303 -22.91 -21.54 -21.28
N PRO A 304 -23.25 -20.62 -22.22
CA PRO A 304 -22.27 -20.14 -23.21
C PRO A 304 -21.24 -19.23 -22.54
N GLY A 305 -19.98 -19.46 -22.84
CA GLY A 305 -18.85 -18.65 -22.35
C GLY A 305 -17.84 -18.39 -23.47
N ARG A 306 -16.78 -17.70 -23.10
CA ARG A 306 -15.60 -17.48 -23.96
C ARG A 306 -14.32 -17.66 -23.15
N VAL A 307 -13.29 -18.20 -23.81
CA VAL A 307 -11.95 -18.23 -23.24
C VAL A 307 -11.45 -16.82 -23.03
N LYS A 308 -11.21 -16.45 -21.77
CA LYS A 308 -10.73 -15.11 -21.36
C LYS A 308 -9.22 -15.05 -21.33
N ASP A 309 -8.59 -16.09 -20.80
CA ASP A 309 -7.14 -16.12 -20.58
C ASP A 309 -6.63 -17.56 -20.60
N ILE A 310 -5.40 -17.74 -21.10
CA ILE A 310 -4.68 -19.03 -21.13
C ILE A 310 -3.34 -18.80 -20.45
N SER A 311 -3.05 -19.54 -19.38
CA SER A 311 -1.78 -19.43 -18.68
C SER A 311 -0.60 -19.71 -19.61
N SER A 312 0.42 -18.87 -19.56
CA SER A 312 1.66 -19.05 -20.33
C SER A 312 2.55 -20.17 -19.74
N ASP A 313 2.31 -20.55 -18.49
CA ASP A 313 3.06 -21.57 -17.79
C ASP A 313 2.17 -22.77 -17.42
N PHE A 314 2.76 -23.95 -17.31
CA PHE A 314 2.06 -25.17 -16.92
C PHE A 314 2.20 -25.45 -15.43
N LEU A 315 1.13 -26.00 -14.85
CA LEU A 315 1.11 -26.50 -13.48
C LEU A 315 1.32 -28.01 -13.51
N THR A 316 2.06 -28.52 -12.55
CA THR A 316 2.26 -29.97 -12.38
C THR A 316 1.55 -30.42 -11.12
N ASP A 317 0.73 -31.49 -11.23
CA ASP A 317 0.09 -32.09 -10.07
C ASP A 317 1.07 -32.95 -9.25
N SER A 318 0.60 -33.48 -8.12
CA SER A 318 1.38 -34.39 -7.26
C SER A 318 1.72 -35.73 -7.92
N GLN A 319 1.12 -36.05 -9.05
CA GLN A 319 1.34 -37.28 -9.83
C GLN A 319 2.26 -37.04 -11.04
N GLY A 320 2.76 -35.80 -11.23
CA GLY A 320 3.66 -35.43 -12.32
C GLY A 320 2.96 -35.10 -13.65
N ASN A 321 1.63 -34.98 -13.67
CA ASN A 321 0.90 -34.56 -14.87
C ASN A 321 0.95 -33.03 -15.01
N SER A 322 1.22 -32.56 -16.23
CA SER A 322 1.25 -31.15 -16.54
C SER A 322 -0.08 -30.66 -17.12
N PHE A 323 -0.53 -29.49 -16.69
CA PHE A 323 -1.78 -28.87 -17.15
C PHE A 323 -1.59 -27.37 -17.34
N TYR A 324 -2.26 -26.83 -18.34
CA TYR A 324 -2.42 -25.39 -18.52
C TYR A 324 -3.72 -24.91 -17.87
N LYS A 325 -3.65 -23.81 -17.16
CA LYS A 325 -4.82 -23.17 -16.55
C LYS A 325 -5.47 -22.25 -17.57
N VAL A 326 -6.73 -22.48 -17.87
CA VAL A 326 -7.54 -21.69 -18.79
C VAL A 326 -8.69 -21.05 -18.01
N LYS A 327 -8.84 -19.75 -18.11
CA LYS A 327 -9.95 -18.98 -17.50
C LYS A 327 -11.00 -18.66 -18.57
N MET A 328 -12.26 -18.89 -18.19
CA MET A 328 -13.42 -18.68 -19.06
C MET A 328 -14.45 -17.78 -18.40
#